data_50c3c45df72ea905d0a702669b78c805
#
_entry.id   50c3c45df72ea905d0a702669b78c805
#
_cell.length_a   1.000
_cell.length_b   1.000
_cell.length_c   1.000
_cell.angle_alpha   90.00
_cell.angle_beta   90.00
_cell.angle_gamma   90.00
#
_symmetry.space_group_name_H-M   'P 1'
#
loop_
_entity.id
_entity.type
_entity.pdbx_description
1 polymer ?
#
loop_
_entity_poly.entity_id
_entity_poly.type
_entity_poly.pdbx_seq_one_letter_code
_entity_poly.pdbx_strand_id
1 'polypeptide(L)'
;MKRSATSLIVSTVMLCTVGATSQIQAADTLAKIKSTGKIVIGHRESSDPISYVVAGKPVGYAVDICNQFANDIKKELKMPGLKVEYKAVTSSTRIPELLAGNIDMECGTTTNSKQRQQQVGFSTNYYATEVRMAVKANSGIKSLADLNGKAVVTTQGTTSDKYIKMNEKGQAINVQNIYGKDHADSFAMMASGRAAAFVMDDNILAGLIAKSSTPKAFAIVGPVLSSEPYGIMIAKDDPKFKAIADRTVNNLW
;
A
#
# COMPACT_ATOMS: atom_id res chain seq x y z
N MET A 1 46.42 -40.42 65.37
CA MET A 1 46.08 -40.21 63.93
C MET A 1 44.59 -39.90 63.83
N LYS A 2 44.23 -38.61 63.71
CA LYS A 2 42.84 -38.13 63.54
C LYS A 2 42.65 -37.76 62.10
N ARG A 3 41.73 -38.38 61.37
CA ARG A 3 41.32 -38.04 59.99
C ARG A 3 40.07 -37.10 60.10
N SER A 4 40.27 -35.87 59.68
CA SER A 4 39.14 -34.90 59.47
C SER A 4 38.49 -35.17 58.14
N ALA A 5 37.17 -35.38 58.14
CA ALA A 5 36.34 -35.44 56.96
C ALA A 5 35.77 -34.04 56.65
N THR A 6 36.17 -33.48 55.52
CA THR A 6 35.64 -32.21 55.03
C THR A 6 34.42 -32.49 54.16
N SER A 7 33.25 -32.05 54.64
CA SER A 7 31.97 -32.16 53.92
C SER A 7 31.86 -31.02 52.91
N LEU A 8 31.73 -31.35 51.63
CA LEU A 8 31.56 -30.41 50.52
C LEU A 8 30.06 -30.23 50.27
N ILE A 9 29.52 -29.03 50.64
CA ILE A 9 28.14 -28.66 50.34
C ILE A 9 28.10 -28.12 48.92
N VAL A 10 27.49 -28.86 48.00
CA VAL A 10 27.21 -28.40 46.63
C VAL A 10 25.86 -27.68 46.64
N SER A 11 25.89 -26.33 46.62
CA SER A 11 24.68 -25.50 46.46
C SER A 11 24.30 -25.47 44.98
N THR A 12 23.24 -26.17 44.63
CA THR A 12 22.63 -26.09 43.29
C THR A 12 21.79 -24.82 43.17
N VAL A 13 22.32 -23.82 42.45
CA VAL A 13 21.60 -22.63 42.09
C VAL A 13 20.66 -22.95 40.90
N MET A 14 19.37 -23.03 41.17
CA MET A 14 18.34 -23.24 40.17
C MET A 14 18.07 -21.90 39.47
N LEU A 15 18.64 -21.74 38.27
CA LEU A 15 18.41 -20.52 37.43
C LEU A 15 17.00 -20.61 36.81
N CYS A 16 16.02 -19.96 37.42
CA CYS A 16 14.71 -19.76 36.81
C CYS A 16 14.84 -18.76 35.64
N THR A 17 14.97 -19.25 34.42
CA THR A 17 14.79 -18.42 33.21
C THR A 17 13.33 -18.05 33.07
N VAL A 18 12.97 -16.84 33.50
CA VAL A 18 11.69 -16.23 33.18
C VAL A 18 11.69 -15.93 31.68
N GLY A 19 11.11 -16.82 30.89
CA GLY A 19 10.85 -16.60 29.48
C GLY A 19 9.87 -15.43 29.35
N ALA A 20 10.38 -14.24 29.01
CA ALA A 20 9.55 -13.12 28.58
C ALA A 20 8.86 -13.52 27.28
N THR A 21 7.65 -14.06 27.38
CA THR A 21 6.74 -14.18 26.24
C THR A 21 6.40 -12.74 25.83
N SER A 22 7.02 -12.24 24.76
CA SER A 22 6.60 -11.01 24.10
C SER A 22 5.17 -11.24 23.61
N GLN A 23 4.19 -10.80 24.40
CA GLN A 23 2.83 -10.71 23.91
C GLN A 23 2.86 -9.69 22.76
N ILE A 24 2.60 -10.16 21.55
CA ILE A 24 2.30 -9.27 20.42
C ILE A 24 1.00 -8.56 20.83
N GLN A 25 1.14 -7.36 21.34
CA GLN A 25 -0.01 -6.55 21.71
C GLN A 25 -0.73 -6.17 20.41
N ALA A 26 -2.01 -6.51 20.33
CA ALA A 26 -2.86 -6.09 19.22
C ALA A 26 -2.79 -4.56 19.08
N ALA A 27 -2.77 -4.07 17.86
CA ALA A 27 -2.79 -2.63 17.61
C ALA A 27 -4.08 -2.04 18.19
N ASP A 28 -3.99 -0.90 18.86
CA ASP A 28 -5.14 -0.12 19.33
C ASP A 28 -5.07 1.30 18.75
N THR A 29 -5.42 1.40 17.48
CA THR A 29 -5.42 2.67 16.74
C THR A 29 -6.41 3.67 17.34
N LEU A 30 -7.56 3.20 17.86
CA LEU A 30 -8.53 4.09 18.50
C LEU A 30 -7.98 4.73 19.78
N ALA A 31 -7.26 3.97 20.62
CA ALA A 31 -6.62 4.51 21.82
C ALA A 31 -5.54 5.54 21.45
N LYS A 32 -4.73 5.27 20.41
CA LYS A 32 -3.76 6.23 19.88
C LYS A 32 -4.44 7.52 19.41
N ILE A 33 -5.49 7.43 18.58
CA ILE A 33 -6.24 8.58 18.09
C ILE A 33 -6.83 9.38 19.24
N LYS A 34 -7.42 8.70 20.24
CA LYS A 34 -7.99 9.33 21.43
C LYS A 34 -6.93 10.09 22.23
N SER A 35 -5.74 9.51 22.41
CA SER A 35 -4.67 10.13 23.19
C SER A 35 -4.01 11.30 22.47
N THR A 36 -3.86 11.23 21.14
CA THR A 36 -3.22 12.27 20.32
C THR A 36 -4.17 13.38 19.89
N GLY A 37 -5.47 13.16 19.95
CA GLY A 37 -6.49 14.11 19.47
C GLY A 37 -6.54 14.28 17.96
N LYS A 38 -5.93 13.36 17.19
CA LYS A 38 -5.85 13.46 15.74
C LYS A 38 -5.91 12.11 15.03
N ILE A 39 -6.38 12.15 13.80
CA ILE A 39 -6.38 11.05 12.84
C ILE A 39 -5.44 11.44 11.71
N VAL A 40 -4.47 10.58 11.36
CA VAL A 40 -3.54 10.83 10.25
C VAL A 40 -3.85 9.90 9.09
N ILE A 41 -4.28 10.48 7.98
CA ILE A 41 -4.64 9.77 6.74
C ILE A 41 -3.45 9.80 5.78
N GLY A 42 -2.91 8.63 5.42
CA GLY A 42 -1.98 8.48 4.32
C GLY A 42 -2.71 8.58 2.98
N HIS A 43 -2.26 9.45 2.08
CA HIS A 43 -2.86 9.64 0.76
C HIS A 43 -1.83 9.56 -0.36
N ARG A 44 -2.30 9.38 -1.60
CA ARG A 44 -1.44 9.39 -2.80
C ARG A 44 -1.50 10.74 -3.48
N GLU A 45 -0.48 11.04 -4.29
CA GLU A 45 -0.40 12.31 -5.01
C GLU A 45 -0.75 12.17 -6.49
N SER A 46 -0.63 10.95 -7.07
CA SER A 46 -0.82 10.71 -8.50
C SER A 46 -1.52 9.38 -8.82
N SER A 47 -2.52 9.00 -8.02
CA SER A 47 -3.34 7.81 -8.24
C SER A 47 -4.78 8.20 -8.62
N ASP A 48 -4.91 9.01 -9.68
CA ASP A 48 -6.23 9.40 -10.21
C ASP A 48 -7.04 8.21 -10.71
N PRO A 49 -8.36 8.19 -10.50
CA PRO A 49 -9.20 9.16 -9.74
C PRO A 49 -9.37 8.77 -8.27
N ILE A 50 -8.58 7.84 -7.75
CA ILE A 50 -8.77 7.20 -6.44
C ILE A 50 -8.20 8.05 -5.29
N SER A 51 -6.95 8.52 -5.43
CA SER A 51 -6.28 9.37 -4.43
C SER A 51 -5.20 10.19 -5.12
N TYR A 52 -5.38 11.50 -5.14
CA TYR A 52 -4.49 12.42 -5.83
C TYR A 52 -4.57 13.81 -5.22
N VAL A 53 -3.81 14.78 -5.73
CA VAL A 53 -3.76 16.14 -5.20
C VAL A 53 -4.26 17.15 -6.23
N VAL A 54 -5.14 18.04 -5.80
CA VAL A 54 -5.60 19.21 -6.57
C VAL A 54 -5.40 20.45 -5.73
N ALA A 55 -4.65 21.42 -6.25
CA ALA A 55 -4.35 22.68 -5.54
C ALA A 55 -3.83 22.45 -4.10
N GLY A 56 -2.96 21.46 -3.92
CA GLY A 56 -2.36 21.11 -2.61
C GLY A 56 -3.27 20.34 -1.65
N LYS A 57 -4.50 19.98 -2.07
CA LYS A 57 -5.45 19.23 -1.24
C LYS A 57 -5.60 17.80 -1.74
N PRO A 58 -5.53 16.79 -0.84
CA PRO A 58 -5.87 15.42 -1.17
C PRO A 58 -7.35 15.30 -1.56
N VAL A 59 -7.60 14.63 -2.68
CA VAL A 59 -8.94 14.39 -3.22
C VAL A 59 -9.00 13.01 -3.87
N GLY A 60 -10.22 12.56 -4.18
CA GLY A 60 -10.47 11.32 -4.91
C GLY A 60 -11.31 10.33 -4.12
N TYR A 61 -11.77 9.30 -4.81
CA TYR A 61 -12.76 8.36 -4.29
C TYR A 61 -12.36 7.73 -2.93
N ALA A 62 -11.11 7.25 -2.81
CA ALA A 62 -10.63 6.70 -1.54
C ALA A 62 -10.48 7.75 -0.44
N VAL A 63 -10.13 8.99 -0.81
CA VAL A 63 -9.99 10.09 0.16
C VAL A 63 -11.37 10.44 0.73
N ASP A 64 -12.42 10.45 -0.09
CA ASP A 64 -13.79 10.72 0.35
C ASP A 64 -14.30 9.62 1.29
N ILE A 65 -14.05 8.34 0.96
CA ILE A 65 -14.35 7.21 1.85
C ILE A 65 -13.65 7.38 3.21
N CYS A 66 -12.37 7.74 3.20
CA CYS A 66 -11.61 7.88 4.44
C CYS A 66 -11.99 9.13 5.25
N ASN A 67 -12.48 10.18 4.61
CA ASN A 67 -13.08 11.30 5.30
C ASN A 67 -14.36 10.87 6.03
N GLN A 68 -15.19 10.03 5.39
CA GLN A 68 -16.35 9.43 6.06
C GLN A 68 -15.92 8.51 7.20
N PHE A 69 -14.89 7.67 6.99
CA PHE A 69 -14.33 6.82 8.04
C PHE A 69 -13.82 7.67 9.24
N ALA A 70 -13.12 8.77 8.98
CA ALA A 70 -12.72 9.69 10.04
C ALA A 70 -13.91 10.28 10.80
N ASN A 71 -15.01 10.61 10.11
CA ASN A 71 -16.24 11.07 10.75
C ASN A 71 -16.89 9.98 11.62
N ASP A 72 -16.86 8.73 11.18
CA ASP A 72 -17.39 7.60 11.95
C ASP A 72 -16.52 7.32 13.19
N ILE A 73 -15.19 7.47 13.10
CA ILE A 73 -14.29 7.42 14.26
C ILE A 73 -14.61 8.54 15.25
N LYS A 74 -14.86 9.77 14.78
CA LYS A 74 -15.26 10.90 15.66
C LYS A 74 -16.53 10.59 16.44
N LYS A 75 -17.52 9.96 15.79
CA LYS A 75 -18.78 9.54 16.43
C LYS A 75 -18.53 8.42 17.45
N GLU A 76 -17.77 7.39 17.06
CA GLU A 76 -17.46 6.23 17.92
C GLU A 76 -16.74 6.67 19.21
N LEU A 77 -15.76 7.54 19.09
CA LEU A 77 -14.99 8.07 20.21
C LEU A 77 -15.71 9.19 20.97
N LYS A 78 -16.86 9.70 20.48
CA LYS A 78 -17.56 10.89 20.99
C LYS A 78 -16.64 12.13 21.05
N MET A 79 -15.78 12.28 20.07
CA MET A 79 -14.78 13.35 19.95
C MET A 79 -14.96 14.15 18.66
N PRO A 80 -15.97 15.01 18.54
CA PRO A 80 -16.24 15.77 17.31
C PRO A 80 -15.11 16.72 16.91
N GLY A 81 -14.28 17.13 17.87
CA GLY A 81 -13.13 18.03 17.68
C GLY A 81 -11.85 17.35 17.22
N LEU A 82 -11.83 16.01 16.97
CA LEU A 82 -10.65 15.33 16.45
C LEU A 82 -10.18 15.97 15.14
N LYS A 83 -8.89 16.29 15.08
CA LYS A 83 -8.26 16.82 13.86
C LYS A 83 -8.03 15.69 12.84
N VAL A 84 -8.20 16.00 11.58
CA VAL A 84 -7.81 15.12 10.47
C VAL A 84 -6.59 15.74 9.80
N GLU A 85 -5.50 14.99 9.79
CA GLU A 85 -4.25 15.36 9.13
C GLU A 85 -4.01 14.42 7.94
N TYR A 86 -3.37 14.93 6.90
CA TYR A 86 -3.03 14.16 5.72
C TYR A 86 -1.52 14.06 5.57
N LYS A 87 -1.04 12.87 5.22
CA LYS A 87 0.37 12.60 4.94
C LYS A 87 0.52 11.93 3.59
N ALA A 88 1.29 12.55 2.70
CA ALA A 88 1.61 11.96 1.41
C ALA A 88 2.45 10.70 1.58
N VAL A 89 2.08 9.64 0.87
CA VAL A 89 2.82 8.37 0.83
C VAL A 89 2.95 7.87 -0.60
N THR A 90 4.05 7.19 -0.89
CA THR A 90 4.29 6.49 -2.16
C THR A 90 3.88 5.02 -2.06
N SER A 91 3.93 4.29 -3.17
CA SER A 91 3.68 2.84 -3.15
C SER A 91 4.70 2.07 -2.30
N SER A 92 5.93 2.58 -2.18
CA SER A 92 7.00 1.94 -1.38
C SER A 92 6.98 2.36 0.08
N THR A 93 6.48 3.56 0.43
CA THR A 93 6.53 4.08 1.80
C THR A 93 5.26 3.81 2.61
N ARG A 94 4.08 3.62 1.98
CA ARG A 94 2.79 3.48 2.67
C ARG A 94 2.77 2.41 3.76
N ILE A 95 3.32 1.21 3.50
CA ILE A 95 3.37 0.13 4.51
C ILE A 95 4.33 0.48 5.65
N PRO A 96 5.59 0.87 5.41
CA PRO A 96 6.48 1.37 6.47
C PRO A 96 5.88 2.49 7.32
N GLU A 97 5.21 3.47 6.70
CA GLU A 97 4.58 4.60 7.39
C GLU A 97 3.44 4.16 8.32
N LEU A 98 2.64 3.18 7.87
CA LEU A 98 1.59 2.60 8.70
C LEU A 98 2.17 1.79 9.86
N LEU A 99 3.16 0.94 9.60
CA LEU A 99 3.79 0.11 10.63
C LEU A 99 4.56 0.94 11.67
N ALA A 100 5.11 2.08 11.27
CA ALA A 100 5.75 3.04 12.18
C ALA A 100 4.72 3.88 12.97
N GLY A 101 3.43 3.75 12.68
CA GLY A 101 2.37 4.55 13.31
C GLY A 101 2.38 6.02 12.89
N ASN A 102 3.04 6.38 11.81
CA ASN A 102 3.06 7.74 11.25
C ASN A 102 1.77 8.10 10.53
N ILE A 103 1.02 7.11 10.08
CA ILE A 103 -0.35 7.20 9.58
C ILE A 103 -1.22 6.18 10.31
N ASP A 104 -2.51 6.45 10.45
CA ASP A 104 -3.48 5.56 11.09
C ASP A 104 -4.19 4.66 10.06
N MET A 105 -4.30 5.15 8.83
CA MET A 105 -4.87 4.45 7.69
C MET A 105 -4.24 4.96 6.39
N GLU A 106 -4.24 4.14 5.33
CA GLU A 106 -3.86 4.59 3.98
C GLU A 106 -5.06 4.50 3.05
N CYS A 107 -5.33 5.61 2.39
CA CYS A 107 -6.48 5.86 1.54
C CYS A 107 -6.02 6.12 0.11
N GLY A 108 -5.72 5.04 -0.58
CA GLY A 108 -5.14 5.08 -1.91
C GLY A 108 -5.41 3.80 -2.69
N THR A 109 -4.49 3.39 -3.51
CA THR A 109 -4.61 2.27 -4.43
C THR A 109 -3.85 1.04 -3.91
N THR A 110 -4.08 0.66 -2.64
CA THR A 110 -3.41 -0.50 -2.07
C THR A 110 -4.21 -1.77 -2.28
N THR A 111 -3.68 -2.65 -3.12
CA THR A 111 -4.25 -3.98 -3.37
C THR A 111 -4.28 -4.79 -2.08
N ASN A 112 -5.45 -5.26 -1.70
CA ASN A 112 -5.68 -6.18 -0.60
C ASN A 112 -5.27 -7.61 -0.99
N SER A 113 -3.97 -7.89 -0.94
CA SER A 113 -3.40 -9.19 -1.30
C SER A 113 -3.03 -10.02 -0.08
N LYS A 114 -3.09 -11.36 -0.19
CA LYS A 114 -2.70 -12.29 0.87
C LYS A 114 -1.28 -12.01 1.41
N GLN A 115 -0.36 -11.58 0.54
CA GLN A 115 0.99 -11.24 0.95
C GLN A 115 1.02 -10.00 1.84
N ARG A 116 0.26 -8.93 1.49
CA ARG A 116 0.19 -7.70 2.30
C ARG A 116 -0.55 -7.92 3.61
N GLN A 117 -1.57 -8.78 3.63
CA GLN A 117 -2.28 -9.18 4.85
C GLN A 117 -1.39 -9.86 5.90
N GLN A 118 -0.22 -10.33 5.53
CA GLN A 118 0.76 -10.83 6.50
C GLN A 118 1.35 -9.71 7.37
N GLN A 119 1.36 -8.47 6.87
CA GLN A 119 1.99 -7.31 7.53
C GLN A 119 0.98 -6.29 8.02
N VAL A 120 -0.11 -6.08 7.29
CA VAL A 120 -1.11 -5.03 7.53
C VAL A 120 -2.52 -5.59 7.44
N GLY A 121 -3.50 -4.88 8.01
CA GLY A 121 -4.92 -5.15 7.86
C GLY A 121 -5.53 -4.37 6.69
N PHE A 122 -6.74 -4.78 6.30
CA PHE A 122 -7.52 -4.11 5.27
C PHE A 122 -9.00 -4.07 5.65
N SER A 123 -9.69 -3.02 5.22
CA SER A 123 -11.15 -3.00 5.20
C SER A 123 -11.72 -3.99 4.17
N THR A 124 -13.05 -4.12 4.11
CA THR A 124 -13.75 -4.58 2.91
C THR A 124 -13.24 -3.81 1.69
N ASN A 125 -13.14 -4.51 0.55
CA ASN A 125 -12.67 -3.86 -0.67
C ASN A 125 -13.70 -2.84 -1.18
N TYR A 126 -13.22 -1.65 -1.54
CA TYR A 126 -14.09 -0.57 -2.03
C TYR A 126 -13.97 -0.33 -3.54
N TYR A 127 -13.00 -0.97 -4.19
CA TYR A 127 -12.77 -0.85 -5.63
C TYR A 127 -12.08 -2.11 -6.16
N ALA A 128 -12.22 -2.36 -7.45
CA ALA A 128 -11.48 -3.40 -8.16
C ALA A 128 -11.02 -2.84 -9.51
N THR A 129 -9.79 -3.14 -9.88
CA THR A 129 -9.16 -2.74 -11.12
C THR A 129 -8.25 -3.86 -11.63
N GLU A 130 -7.57 -3.64 -12.72
CA GLU A 130 -6.75 -4.62 -13.40
C GLU A 130 -5.39 -4.03 -13.79
N VAL A 131 -4.33 -4.81 -13.69
CA VAL A 131 -3.03 -4.39 -14.23
C VAL A 131 -3.03 -4.53 -15.74
N ARG A 132 -2.65 -3.46 -16.44
CA ARG A 132 -2.53 -3.37 -17.90
C ARG A 132 -1.22 -2.65 -18.28
N MET A 133 -1.06 -2.35 -19.55
CA MET A 133 0.10 -1.61 -20.07
C MET A 133 -0.34 -0.33 -20.76
N ALA A 134 0.27 0.80 -20.42
CA ALA A 134 0.22 2.02 -21.25
C ALA A 134 1.45 2.10 -22.13
N VAL A 135 1.24 2.51 -23.38
CA VAL A 135 2.28 2.66 -24.41
C VAL A 135 1.99 3.90 -25.24
N LYS A 136 2.96 4.36 -26.05
CA LYS A 136 2.66 5.31 -27.13
C LYS A 136 1.74 4.67 -28.16
N ALA A 137 0.71 5.37 -28.58
CA ALA A 137 -0.35 4.83 -29.48
C ALA A 137 0.22 4.27 -30.80
N ASN A 138 1.31 4.82 -31.29
CA ASN A 138 1.99 4.40 -32.52
C ASN A 138 3.15 3.40 -32.29
N SER A 139 3.29 2.85 -31.09
CA SER A 139 4.42 1.96 -30.73
C SER A 139 4.36 0.58 -31.39
N GLY A 140 3.18 0.13 -31.85
CA GLY A 140 2.97 -1.22 -32.35
C GLY A 140 2.90 -2.30 -31.26
N ILE A 141 3.12 -1.95 -29.98
CA ILE A 141 3.09 -2.89 -28.85
C ILE A 141 1.65 -3.25 -28.51
N LYS A 142 1.35 -4.55 -28.41
CA LYS A 142 0.01 -5.09 -28.12
C LYS A 142 0.02 -6.15 -27.01
N SER A 143 1.20 -6.68 -26.65
CA SER A 143 1.34 -7.76 -25.68
C SER A 143 2.63 -7.65 -24.87
N LEU A 144 2.78 -8.46 -23.82
CA LEU A 144 4.04 -8.56 -23.06
C LEU A 144 5.20 -9.08 -23.94
N ALA A 145 4.91 -9.96 -24.91
CA ALA A 145 5.94 -10.49 -25.81
C ALA A 145 6.59 -9.40 -26.65
N ASP A 146 5.84 -8.35 -27.02
CA ASP A 146 6.37 -7.22 -27.80
C ASP A 146 7.33 -6.34 -26.98
N LEU A 147 7.41 -6.57 -25.66
CA LEU A 147 8.31 -5.85 -24.76
C LEU A 147 9.69 -6.49 -24.64
N ASN A 148 9.91 -7.69 -25.20
CA ASN A 148 11.21 -8.36 -25.15
C ASN A 148 12.34 -7.44 -25.66
N GLY A 149 13.42 -7.34 -24.87
CA GLY A 149 14.57 -6.46 -25.16
C GLY A 149 14.31 -4.98 -24.93
N LYS A 150 13.13 -4.57 -24.44
CA LYS A 150 12.79 -3.15 -24.23
C LYS A 150 12.84 -2.75 -22.77
N ALA A 151 13.05 -1.45 -22.53
CA ALA A 151 12.86 -0.87 -21.21
C ALA A 151 11.37 -0.78 -20.89
N VAL A 152 10.97 -1.29 -19.70
CA VAL A 152 9.62 -1.24 -19.15
C VAL A 152 9.69 -0.51 -17.82
N VAL A 153 8.81 0.45 -17.58
CA VAL A 153 8.74 1.13 -16.30
C VAL A 153 7.61 0.56 -15.44
N THR A 154 7.91 0.38 -14.15
CA THR A 154 6.93 0.13 -13.10
C THR A 154 7.13 1.15 -11.98
N THR A 155 6.13 1.32 -11.12
CA THR A 155 6.30 2.12 -9.89
C THR A 155 6.76 1.22 -8.77
N GLN A 156 7.84 1.61 -8.10
CA GLN A 156 8.44 0.83 -7.03
C GLN A 156 7.42 0.52 -5.90
N GLY A 157 7.38 -0.73 -5.43
CA GLY A 157 6.51 -1.16 -4.33
C GLY A 157 5.07 -1.50 -4.72
N THR A 158 4.78 -1.58 -6.03
CA THR A 158 3.48 -2.00 -6.56
C THR A 158 3.41 -3.52 -6.81
N THR A 159 2.20 -4.02 -7.00
CA THR A 159 1.94 -5.39 -7.48
C THR A 159 2.40 -5.55 -8.91
N SER A 160 2.27 -4.51 -9.75
CA SER A 160 2.75 -4.47 -11.13
C SER A 160 4.27 -4.67 -11.23
N ASP A 161 5.05 -3.98 -10.35
CA ASP A 161 6.49 -4.19 -10.25
C ASP A 161 6.82 -5.64 -9.90
N LYS A 162 6.12 -6.20 -8.90
CA LYS A 162 6.30 -7.60 -8.52
C LYS A 162 5.94 -8.56 -9.66
N TYR A 163 4.85 -8.28 -10.39
CA TYR A 163 4.42 -9.09 -11.53
C TYR A 163 5.50 -9.15 -12.61
N ILE A 164 6.05 -8.00 -13.02
CA ILE A 164 7.12 -7.93 -14.03
C ILE A 164 8.35 -8.71 -13.56
N LYS A 165 8.84 -8.47 -12.32
CA LYS A 165 9.97 -9.19 -11.76
C LYS A 165 9.79 -10.72 -11.72
N MET A 166 8.60 -11.19 -11.40
CA MET A 166 8.31 -12.63 -11.37
C MET A 166 8.34 -13.25 -12.77
N ASN A 167 7.78 -12.57 -13.77
CA ASN A 167 7.76 -13.04 -15.15
C ASN A 167 9.16 -12.98 -15.79
N GLU A 168 9.95 -11.96 -15.47
CA GLU A 168 11.35 -11.84 -15.88
C GLU A 168 12.19 -12.97 -15.27
N LYS A 169 12.07 -13.20 -13.94
CA LYS A 169 12.76 -14.29 -13.25
C LYS A 169 12.37 -15.67 -13.78
N GLY A 170 11.09 -15.85 -14.12
CA GLY A 170 10.54 -17.07 -14.74
C GLY A 170 10.90 -17.22 -16.22
N GLN A 171 11.67 -16.30 -16.80
CA GLN A 171 12.07 -16.27 -18.21
C GLN A 171 10.88 -16.17 -19.20
N ALA A 172 9.70 -15.78 -18.68
CA ALA A 172 8.52 -15.56 -19.55
C ALA A 172 8.64 -14.30 -20.42
N ILE A 173 9.43 -13.32 -19.93
CA ILE A 173 9.76 -12.08 -20.64
C ILE A 173 11.23 -11.70 -20.35
N ASN A 174 11.85 -11.00 -21.30
CA ASN A 174 13.18 -10.42 -21.11
C ASN A 174 13.07 -8.91 -21.31
N VAL A 175 12.93 -8.15 -20.21
CA VAL A 175 12.76 -6.70 -20.23
C VAL A 175 13.79 -6.04 -19.33
N GLN A 176 14.15 -4.79 -19.65
CA GLN A 176 14.87 -3.93 -18.74
C GLN A 176 13.89 -3.21 -17.84
N ASN A 177 13.58 -3.76 -16.65
CA ASN A 177 12.67 -3.11 -15.73
C ASN A 177 13.34 -1.90 -15.05
N ILE A 178 12.78 -0.72 -15.28
CA ILE A 178 13.19 0.55 -14.66
C ILE A 178 12.09 1.09 -13.75
N TYR A 179 12.43 1.95 -12.81
CA TYR A 179 11.51 2.32 -11.73
C TYR A 179 11.27 3.81 -11.67
N GLY A 180 9.99 4.20 -11.62
CA GLY A 180 9.57 5.50 -11.14
C GLY A 180 9.33 5.50 -9.63
N LYS A 181 9.55 6.64 -8.99
CA LYS A 181 9.29 6.85 -7.56
C LYS A 181 7.80 6.86 -7.24
N ASP A 182 7.03 7.38 -8.18
CA ASP A 182 5.59 7.59 -8.11
C ASP A 182 4.97 7.31 -9.49
N HIS A 183 3.65 7.28 -9.60
CA HIS A 183 2.97 6.97 -10.86
C HIS A 183 3.14 8.06 -11.91
N ALA A 184 3.18 9.34 -11.50
CA ALA A 184 3.43 10.46 -12.41
C ALA A 184 4.84 10.39 -13.00
N ASP A 185 5.86 10.10 -12.17
CA ASP A 185 7.24 9.90 -12.62
C ASP A 185 7.35 8.71 -13.58
N SER A 186 6.73 7.56 -13.23
CA SER A 186 6.69 6.38 -14.10
C SER A 186 6.05 6.69 -15.45
N PHE A 187 4.92 7.41 -15.45
CA PHE A 187 4.25 7.83 -16.68
C PHE A 187 5.12 8.76 -17.51
N ALA A 188 5.79 9.73 -16.89
CA ALA A 188 6.70 10.65 -17.57
C ALA A 188 7.88 9.90 -18.24
N MET A 189 8.41 8.86 -17.61
CA MET A 189 9.45 8.01 -18.20
C MET A 189 8.97 7.30 -19.47
N MET A 190 7.75 6.78 -19.50
CA MET A 190 7.16 6.18 -20.70
C MET A 190 6.82 7.25 -21.74
N ALA A 191 6.24 8.36 -21.35
CA ALA A 191 5.85 9.44 -22.26
C ALA A 191 7.07 10.06 -22.99
N SER A 192 8.19 10.21 -22.28
CA SER A 192 9.47 10.70 -22.88
C SER A 192 10.17 9.68 -23.77
N GLY A 193 9.75 8.39 -23.73
CA GLY A 193 10.39 7.31 -24.50
C GLY A 193 11.56 6.65 -23.78
N ARG A 194 11.81 6.96 -22.51
CA ARG A 194 12.80 6.25 -21.68
C ARG A 194 12.36 4.80 -21.40
N ALA A 195 11.06 4.52 -21.45
CA ALA A 195 10.48 3.19 -21.41
C ALA A 195 9.50 3.01 -22.57
N ALA A 196 9.42 1.79 -23.08
CA ALA A 196 8.48 1.42 -24.14
C ALA A 196 7.05 1.26 -23.61
N ALA A 197 6.90 0.86 -22.35
CA ALA A 197 5.61 0.68 -21.68
C ALA A 197 5.69 1.06 -20.20
N PHE A 198 4.54 1.49 -19.65
CA PHE A 198 4.31 1.61 -18.21
C PHE A 198 3.27 0.57 -17.81
N VAL A 199 3.67 -0.37 -16.93
CA VAL A 199 2.80 -1.43 -16.43
C VAL A 199 2.24 -1.03 -15.07
N MET A 200 0.91 -0.86 -14.99
CA MET A 200 0.23 -0.34 -13.81
C MET A 200 -1.28 -0.67 -13.88
N ASP A 201 -1.99 -0.38 -12.82
CA ASP A 201 -3.43 -0.49 -12.72
C ASP A 201 -4.11 0.41 -13.76
N ASP A 202 -5.07 -0.11 -14.50
CA ASP A 202 -5.66 0.54 -15.68
C ASP A 202 -6.36 1.87 -15.35
N ASN A 203 -7.01 1.96 -14.19
CA ASN A 203 -7.62 3.21 -13.72
C ASN A 203 -6.58 4.33 -13.50
N ILE A 204 -5.40 3.98 -12.97
CA ILE A 204 -4.28 4.93 -12.80
C ILE A 204 -3.71 5.33 -14.16
N LEU A 205 -3.52 4.36 -15.06
CA LEU A 205 -3.07 4.63 -16.43
C LEU A 205 -4.03 5.57 -17.14
N ALA A 206 -5.35 5.31 -17.06
CA ALA A 206 -6.39 6.14 -17.66
C ALA A 206 -6.38 7.56 -17.09
N GLY A 207 -6.26 7.70 -15.77
CA GLY A 207 -6.19 9.02 -15.11
C GLY A 207 -4.98 9.83 -15.55
N LEU A 208 -3.80 9.22 -15.61
CA LEU A 208 -2.56 9.89 -16.05
C LEU A 208 -2.60 10.27 -17.53
N ILE A 209 -3.13 9.38 -18.38
CA ILE A 209 -3.34 9.67 -19.81
C ILE A 209 -4.30 10.85 -19.98
N ALA A 210 -5.43 10.84 -19.29
CA ALA A 210 -6.44 11.89 -19.40
C ALA A 210 -5.91 13.28 -18.98
N LYS A 211 -4.99 13.33 -18.02
CA LYS A 211 -4.35 14.57 -17.54
C LYS A 211 -3.14 15.00 -18.38
N SER A 212 -2.64 14.16 -19.28
CA SER A 212 -1.52 14.53 -20.13
C SER A 212 -1.92 15.61 -21.14
N SER A 213 -0.96 16.43 -21.58
CA SER A 213 -1.19 17.43 -22.62
C SER A 213 -1.56 16.83 -23.99
N THR A 214 -1.29 15.52 -24.18
CA THR A 214 -1.51 14.81 -25.44
C THR A 214 -2.16 13.44 -25.21
N PRO A 215 -3.40 13.35 -24.69
CA PRO A 215 -4.02 12.08 -24.30
C PRO A 215 -4.08 11.05 -25.45
N LYS A 216 -4.34 11.54 -26.68
CA LYS A 216 -4.42 10.69 -27.90
C LYS A 216 -3.06 10.08 -28.32
N ALA A 217 -1.96 10.54 -27.74
CA ALA A 217 -0.63 9.97 -28.02
C ALA A 217 -0.36 8.67 -27.28
N PHE A 218 -1.25 8.24 -26.39
CA PHE A 218 -1.10 7.07 -25.54
C PHE A 218 -2.29 6.12 -25.67
N ALA A 219 -2.05 4.85 -25.41
CA ALA A 219 -3.09 3.81 -25.40
C ALA A 219 -2.83 2.82 -24.25
N ILE A 220 -3.91 2.31 -23.65
CA ILE A 220 -3.85 1.15 -22.76
C ILE A 220 -4.07 -0.09 -23.62
N VAL A 221 -3.13 -1.04 -23.56
CA VAL A 221 -3.08 -2.19 -24.43
C VAL A 221 -2.81 -3.49 -23.66
N GLY A 222 -2.91 -4.61 -24.36
CA GLY A 222 -2.59 -5.95 -23.88
C GLY A 222 -3.72 -6.58 -23.06
N PRO A 223 -3.55 -7.85 -22.66
CA PRO A 223 -4.50 -8.54 -21.79
C PRO A 223 -4.42 -8.00 -20.37
N VAL A 224 -5.40 -8.39 -19.56
CA VAL A 224 -5.35 -8.24 -18.09
C VAL A 224 -4.22 -9.09 -17.54
N LEU A 225 -3.32 -8.46 -16.76
CA LEU A 225 -2.17 -9.14 -16.18
C LEU A 225 -2.45 -9.65 -14.76
N SER A 226 -3.24 -8.91 -13.99
CA SER A 226 -3.73 -9.31 -12.66
C SER A 226 -4.96 -8.49 -12.27
N SER A 227 -5.73 -9.00 -11.30
CA SER A 227 -6.84 -8.27 -10.66
C SER A 227 -6.38 -7.67 -9.35
N GLU A 228 -6.79 -6.42 -9.11
CA GLU A 228 -6.29 -5.58 -8.01
C GLU A 228 -7.47 -5.04 -7.17
N PRO A 229 -7.95 -5.81 -6.18
CA PRO A 229 -8.96 -5.33 -5.25
C PRO A 229 -8.32 -4.33 -4.26
N TYR A 230 -8.85 -3.11 -4.17
CA TYR A 230 -8.38 -2.10 -3.23
C TYR A 230 -9.15 -2.12 -1.92
N GLY A 231 -8.45 -2.05 -0.80
CA GLY A 231 -9.01 -1.84 0.53
C GLY A 231 -8.31 -0.69 1.24
N ILE A 232 -8.97 -0.08 2.21
CA ILE A 232 -8.31 0.87 3.13
C ILE A 232 -7.29 0.06 3.93
N MET A 233 -6.02 0.45 3.87
CA MET A 233 -4.96 -0.24 4.61
C MET A 233 -4.91 0.32 6.03
N ILE A 234 -4.93 -0.55 7.02
CA ILE A 234 -4.95 -0.27 8.46
C ILE A 234 -3.94 -1.13 9.20
N ALA A 235 -3.71 -0.86 10.47
CA ALA A 235 -2.88 -1.73 11.31
C ALA A 235 -3.43 -3.16 11.35
N LYS A 236 -2.51 -4.15 11.34
CA LYS A 236 -2.87 -5.55 11.49
C LYS A 236 -3.35 -5.82 12.92
N ASP A 237 -4.27 -6.79 13.05
CA ASP A 237 -4.76 -7.26 14.35
C ASP A 237 -5.43 -6.17 15.20
N ASP A 238 -6.10 -5.20 14.55
CA ASP A 238 -6.95 -4.17 15.16
C ASP A 238 -8.43 -4.38 14.79
N PRO A 239 -9.13 -5.33 15.43
CA PRO A 239 -10.48 -5.69 15.04
C PRO A 239 -11.50 -4.58 15.25
N LYS A 240 -11.30 -3.69 16.25
CA LYS A 240 -12.20 -2.56 16.50
C LYS A 240 -12.09 -1.52 15.41
N PHE A 241 -10.88 -1.15 15.02
CA PHE A 241 -10.64 -0.19 13.95
C PHE A 241 -11.13 -0.73 12.61
N LYS A 242 -10.84 -2.02 12.34
CA LYS A 242 -11.34 -2.73 11.16
C LYS A 242 -12.86 -2.75 11.08
N ALA A 243 -13.57 -3.01 12.18
CA ALA A 243 -15.03 -3.04 12.19
C ALA A 243 -15.65 -1.69 11.80
N ILE A 244 -15.04 -0.56 12.20
CA ILE A 244 -15.50 0.76 11.77
C ILE A 244 -15.19 0.96 10.28
N ALA A 245 -13.99 0.58 9.82
CA ALA A 245 -13.60 0.69 8.42
C ALA A 245 -14.55 -0.11 7.51
N ASP A 246 -14.84 -1.35 7.86
CA ASP A 246 -15.76 -2.22 7.13
C ASP A 246 -17.18 -1.65 7.10
N ARG A 247 -17.68 -1.16 8.25
CA ARG A 247 -18.99 -0.52 8.33
C ARG A 247 -19.07 0.72 7.45
N THR A 248 -18.04 1.57 7.47
CA THR A 248 -17.97 2.76 6.62
C THR A 248 -18.04 2.39 5.14
N VAL A 249 -17.22 1.43 4.70
CA VAL A 249 -17.21 0.97 3.30
C VAL A 249 -18.56 0.36 2.91
N ASN A 250 -19.12 -0.53 3.73
CA ASN A 250 -20.37 -1.22 3.43
C ASN A 250 -21.58 -0.29 3.39
N ASN A 251 -21.56 0.83 4.10
CA ASN A 251 -22.65 1.81 4.09
C ASN A 251 -22.63 2.74 2.86
N LEU A 252 -21.64 2.63 1.99
CA LEU A 252 -21.55 3.40 0.75
C LEU A 252 -22.23 2.70 -0.44
N TRP A 253 -22.66 1.47 -0.23
CA TRP A 253 -23.37 0.61 -1.19
C TRP A 253 -24.75 0.26 -0.68
#